data_603827263f3b4ce00d915e762a9cd592
#
_entry.id   603827263f3b4ce00d915e762a9cd592
#
_cell.length_a   1.000
_cell.length_b   1.000
_cell.length_c   1.000
_cell.angle_alpha   90.00
_cell.angle_beta   90.00
_cell.angle_gamma   90.00
#
_symmetry.space_group_name_H-M   'P 1'
#
loop_
_entity.id
_entity.type
_entity.pdbx_description
1 polymer ?
#
loop_
_entity_poly.entity_id
_entity_poly.type
_entity_poly.pdbx_seq_one_letter_code
_entity_poly.pdbx_strand_id
1 'polypeptide(L)'
;MTDLYGFKDKNGSSFSIVDQTARNTANAVTTLEELDRKALLGIGGRDIANIPDFASAISSAGSVYKFLHNRFSAGNFDGLRIGDFINVPVGIYGTRKFEFAGADTYYQCGDSAMGHHGVFVDSAPVAIPASDTHECKANNSYLMWNATATNQGTADENSPYMVSGLHDWEINNFLPAFPSELQGYMLNRKALLETRYSASGNLNASTSWAWKSMGKIWSLSEIEVYGCVVWGTPGYSVGESRQLPLFALNPRRNLNGSRSYWWLRVPSGASASYVCYVDGNGAAGSNSAAYGWVRPRCGFLLG
;
A
#
# COMPACT_ATOMS: atom_id res chain seq x y z
N MET A 1 24.86 -10.73 -30.89
CA MET A 1 24.80 -12.08 -31.46
C MET A 1 25.30 -11.96 -32.88
N THR A 2 26.47 -12.50 -33.19
CA THR A 2 27.05 -12.53 -34.53
C THR A 2 26.25 -13.51 -35.34
N ASP A 3 25.85 -13.12 -36.57
CA ASP A 3 25.17 -14.01 -37.48
C ASP A 3 26.02 -15.23 -37.73
N LEU A 4 25.56 -16.38 -37.29
CA LEU A 4 26.18 -17.65 -37.53
C LEU A 4 25.68 -18.17 -38.90
N TYR A 5 26.67 -18.32 -39.81
CA TYR A 5 26.62 -19.00 -41.08
C TYR A 5 26.12 -18.23 -42.29
N GLY A 6 27.07 -17.72 -43.06
CA GLY A 6 26.90 -17.50 -44.48
C GLY A 6 26.97 -18.83 -45.18
N PHE A 7 25.87 -19.24 -45.79
CA PHE A 7 25.87 -20.33 -46.80
C PHE A 7 26.27 -19.75 -48.14
N LYS A 8 27.02 -20.55 -48.92
CA LYS A 8 27.30 -20.22 -50.33
C LYS A 8 26.50 -21.13 -51.21
N ASP A 9 25.91 -20.56 -52.26
CA ASP A 9 25.30 -21.37 -53.33
C ASP A 9 26.38 -22.03 -54.19
N LYS A 10 25.95 -22.83 -55.11
CA LYS A 10 26.84 -23.50 -56.08
C LYS A 10 27.64 -22.53 -56.96
N ASN A 11 27.28 -21.25 -56.99
CA ASN A 11 27.94 -20.20 -57.75
C ASN A 11 28.86 -19.33 -56.84
N GLY A 12 28.98 -19.67 -55.57
CA GLY A 12 29.80 -18.95 -54.61
C GLY A 12 29.15 -17.72 -53.98
N SER A 13 27.87 -17.45 -54.24
CA SER A 13 27.12 -16.35 -53.61
C SER A 13 26.82 -16.65 -52.15
N SER A 14 27.11 -15.70 -51.26
CA SER A 14 26.86 -15.83 -49.82
C SER A 14 25.43 -15.43 -49.48
N PHE A 15 24.76 -16.26 -48.65
CA PHE A 15 23.46 -15.98 -48.09
C PHE A 15 23.60 -15.88 -46.55
N SER A 16 23.04 -14.88 -45.96
CA SER A 16 22.81 -14.84 -44.51
C SER A 16 21.36 -15.20 -44.21
N ILE A 17 21.15 -16.27 -43.47
CA ILE A 17 19.79 -16.57 -42.95
C ILE A 17 19.62 -15.67 -41.73
N VAL A 18 18.77 -14.67 -41.85
CA VAL A 18 18.34 -13.84 -40.75
C VAL A 18 16.97 -14.33 -40.30
N ASP A 19 16.95 -15.07 -39.20
CA ASP A 19 15.67 -15.39 -38.58
C ASP A 19 15.18 -14.15 -37.77
N GLN A 20 14.43 -13.31 -38.45
CA GLN A 20 13.86 -12.10 -37.86
C GLN A 20 12.89 -12.43 -36.74
N THR A 21 12.17 -13.57 -36.85
CA THR A 21 11.26 -14.00 -35.79
C THR A 21 12.01 -14.40 -34.53
N ALA A 22 13.09 -15.16 -34.66
CA ALA A 22 13.94 -15.53 -33.52
C ALA A 22 14.57 -14.31 -32.86
N ARG A 23 15.02 -13.31 -33.64
CA ARG A 23 15.56 -12.04 -33.10
C ARG A 23 14.48 -11.23 -32.39
N ASN A 24 13.31 -11.11 -32.96
CA ASN A 24 12.19 -10.39 -32.34
C ASN A 24 11.77 -11.07 -31.03
N THR A 25 11.71 -12.39 -31.01
CA THR A 25 11.42 -13.17 -29.80
C THR A 25 12.49 -12.97 -28.74
N ALA A 26 13.80 -13.09 -29.11
CA ALA A 26 14.91 -12.86 -28.18
C ALA A 26 14.90 -11.44 -27.59
N ASN A 27 14.65 -10.43 -28.43
CA ASN A 27 14.53 -9.05 -27.95
C ASN A 27 13.34 -8.87 -27.03
N ALA A 28 12.18 -9.49 -27.32
CA ALA A 28 11.01 -9.44 -26.46
C ALA A 28 11.27 -10.10 -25.11
N VAL A 29 11.94 -11.27 -25.08
CA VAL A 29 12.33 -11.96 -23.84
C VAL A 29 13.27 -11.10 -23.01
N THR A 30 14.32 -10.53 -23.62
CA THR A 30 15.24 -9.63 -22.92
C THR A 30 14.55 -8.42 -22.33
N THR A 31 13.57 -7.85 -23.04
CA THR A 31 12.77 -6.71 -22.55
C THR A 31 11.89 -7.13 -21.39
N LEU A 32 11.28 -8.30 -21.44
CA LEU A 32 10.47 -8.84 -20.34
C LEU A 32 11.33 -9.13 -19.11
N GLU A 33 12.49 -9.76 -19.27
CA GLU A 33 13.43 -10.01 -18.19
C GLU A 33 13.90 -8.72 -17.51
N GLU A 34 14.20 -7.69 -18.30
CA GLU A 34 14.58 -6.37 -17.76
C GLU A 34 13.44 -5.71 -16.99
N LEU A 35 12.22 -5.78 -17.51
CA LEU A 35 11.02 -5.27 -16.85
C LEU A 35 10.72 -6.04 -15.57
N ASP A 36 10.87 -7.36 -15.58
CA ASP A 36 10.67 -8.20 -14.39
C ASP A 36 11.75 -7.94 -13.34
N ARG A 37 13.01 -7.78 -13.77
CA ARG A 37 14.09 -7.38 -12.89
C ARG A 37 13.83 -6.01 -12.25
N LYS A 38 13.35 -5.03 -13.00
CA LYS A 38 12.97 -3.71 -12.48
C LYS A 38 11.80 -3.82 -11.50
N ALA A 39 10.81 -4.65 -11.78
CA ALA A 39 9.70 -4.92 -10.87
C ALA A 39 10.15 -5.60 -9.58
N LEU A 40 11.00 -6.63 -9.67
CA LEU A 40 11.60 -7.32 -8.53
C LEU A 40 12.45 -6.39 -7.65
N LEU A 41 13.17 -5.46 -8.26
CA LEU A 41 13.94 -4.45 -7.53
C LEU A 41 13.07 -3.30 -7.02
N GLY A 42 11.78 -3.27 -7.36
CA GLY A 42 10.86 -2.19 -7.03
C GLY A 42 11.31 -0.84 -7.58
N ILE A 43 12.10 -0.86 -8.66
CA ILE A 43 12.61 0.34 -9.33
C ILE A 43 11.62 0.72 -10.42
N GLY A 44 10.77 1.71 -10.12
CA GLY A 44 9.90 2.35 -11.08
C GLY A 44 8.76 1.46 -11.58
N GLY A 45 7.64 1.46 -10.90
CA GLY A 45 6.39 0.94 -11.44
C GLY A 45 5.92 1.75 -12.65
N ARG A 46 5.07 1.14 -13.49
CA ARG A 46 4.44 1.80 -14.62
C ARG A 46 3.19 2.53 -14.17
N ASP A 47 2.88 3.64 -14.79
CA ASP A 47 1.55 4.24 -14.66
C ASP A 47 0.53 3.34 -15.38
N ILE A 48 -0.40 2.75 -14.63
CA ILE A 48 -1.37 1.78 -15.16
C ILE A 48 -2.23 2.43 -16.26
N ALA A 49 -2.56 3.71 -16.13
CA ALA A 49 -3.32 4.43 -17.15
C ALA A 49 -2.59 4.53 -18.49
N ASN A 50 -1.27 4.39 -18.50
CA ASN A 50 -0.41 4.54 -19.67
C ASN A 50 0.23 3.21 -20.15
N ILE A 51 -0.19 2.07 -19.62
CA ILE A 51 0.27 0.75 -20.12
C ILE A 51 -0.39 0.49 -21.46
N PRO A 52 0.38 0.34 -22.56
CA PRO A 52 -0.19 0.21 -23.91
C PRO A 52 -1.18 -0.95 -24.04
N ASP A 53 -0.88 -2.08 -23.43
CA ASP A 53 -1.73 -3.29 -23.47
C ASP A 53 -3.10 -3.08 -22.78
N PHE A 54 -3.23 -2.07 -21.94
CA PHE A 54 -4.46 -1.74 -21.23
C PHE A 54 -5.25 -0.60 -21.86
N ALA A 55 -4.66 0.15 -22.79
CA ALA A 55 -5.23 1.38 -23.34
C ALA A 55 -6.66 1.20 -23.90
N SER A 56 -6.88 0.16 -24.72
CA SER A 56 -8.19 -0.13 -25.29
C SER A 56 -9.23 -0.51 -24.23
N ALA A 57 -8.83 -1.34 -23.26
CA ALA A 57 -9.72 -1.77 -22.18
C ALA A 57 -10.06 -0.64 -21.21
N ILE A 58 -9.11 0.24 -20.89
CA ILE A 58 -9.34 1.44 -20.08
C ILE A 58 -10.31 2.38 -20.80
N SER A 59 -10.10 2.62 -22.10
CA SER A 59 -11.00 3.44 -22.92
C SER A 59 -12.43 2.88 -22.92
N SER A 60 -12.57 1.57 -23.08
CA SER A 60 -13.86 0.89 -23.06
C SER A 60 -14.54 0.92 -21.70
N ALA A 61 -13.79 0.88 -20.61
CA ALA A 61 -14.30 0.99 -19.26
C ALA A 61 -14.72 2.44 -18.90
N GLY A 62 -14.12 3.43 -19.56
CA GLY A 62 -14.35 4.85 -19.33
C GLY A 62 -13.43 5.49 -18.28
N SER A 63 -12.81 4.68 -17.42
CA SER A 63 -11.80 5.16 -16.46
C SER A 63 -10.84 4.03 -16.06
N VAL A 64 -9.65 4.39 -15.58
CA VAL A 64 -8.68 3.43 -15.01
C VAL A 64 -9.24 2.77 -13.74
N TYR A 65 -10.06 3.46 -12.96
CA TYR A 65 -10.64 2.94 -11.72
C TYR A 65 -11.65 1.82 -12.02
N LYS A 66 -12.55 2.06 -12.97
CA LYS A 66 -13.53 1.06 -13.40
C LYS A 66 -12.86 -0.13 -14.10
N PHE A 67 -11.85 0.12 -14.92
CA PHE A 67 -11.03 -0.92 -15.54
C PHE A 67 -10.42 -1.85 -14.47
N LEU A 68 -9.79 -1.29 -13.43
CA LEU A 68 -9.19 -2.05 -12.35
C LEU A 68 -10.24 -2.80 -11.53
N HIS A 69 -11.34 -2.14 -11.18
CA HIS A 69 -12.47 -2.78 -10.49
C HIS A 69 -12.98 -4.01 -11.24
N ASN A 70 -13.26 -3.87 -12.54
CA ASN A 70 -13.75 -4.99 -13.36
C ASN A 70 -12.78 -6.17 -13.39
N ARG A 71 -11.48 -5.90 -13.40
CA ARG A 71 -10.46 -6.95 -13.42
C ARG A 71 -10.32 -7.62 -12.06
N PHE A 72 -10.18 -6.81 -11.01
CA PHE A 72 -9.94 -7.33 -9.66
C PHE A 72 -11.13 -8.11 -9.12
N SER A 73 -12.35 -7.60 -9.28
CA SER A 73 -13.55 -8.34 -8.87
C SER A 73 -13.70 -9.69 -9.59
N ALA A 74 -13.08 -9.86 -10.78
CA ALA A 74 -12.99 -11.12 -11.48
C ALA A 74 -11.74 -11.95 -11.14
N GLY A 75 -10.89 -11.51 -10.21
CA GLY A 75 -9.62 -12.16 -9.86
C GLY A 75 -8.56 -12.09 -10.97
N ASN A 76 -8.67 -11.13 -11.89
CA ASN A 76 -7.74 -10.99 -13.01
C ASN A 76 -6.69 -9.91 -12.73
N PHE A 77 -5.45 -10.33 -12.50
CA PHE A 77 -4.29 -9.46 -12.24
C PHE A 77 -3.26 -9.51 -13.39
N ASP A 78 -3.57 -10.16 -14.51
CA ASP A 78 -2.65 -10.36 -15.61
C ASP A 78 -2.08 -9.04 -16.14
N GLY A 79 -0.78 -9.02 -16.40
CA GLY A 79 -0.07 -7.87 -16.93
C GLY A 79 0.23 -6.75 -15.91
N LEU A 80 -0.33 -6.82 -14.68
CA LEU A 80 0.05 -5.94 -13.57
C LEU A 80 1.30 -6.45 -12.85
N ARG A 81 2.06 -5.52 -12.29
CA ARG A 81 3.28 -5.79 -11.53
C ARG A 81 3.27 -5.04 -10.21
N ILE A 82 3.84 -5.64 -9.18
CA ILE A 82 4.04 -4.94 -7.91
C ILE A 82 4.84 -3.66 -8.14
N GLY A 83 4.33 -2.54 -7.63
CA GLY A 83 4.89 -1.22 -7.84
C GLY A 83 4.31 -0.45 -9.04
N ASP A 84 3.52 -1.07 -9.93
CA ASP A 84 2.69 -0.31 -10.87
C ASP A 84 1.76 0.62 -10.10
N PHE A 85 1.38 1.75 -10.67
CA PHE A 85 0.68 2.77 -9.89
C PHE A 85 -0.45 3.45 -10.65
N ILE A 86 -1.31 4.08 -9.89
CA ILE A 86 -2.27 5.06 -10.36
C ILE A 86 -2.01 6.43 -9.73
N ASN A 87 -2.24 7.49 -10.48
CA ASN A 87 -2.26 8.85 -9.97
C ASN A 87 -3.71 9.22 -9.63
N VAL A 88 -3.94 9.61 -8.38
CA VAL A 88 -5.27 9.92 -7.85
C VAL A 88 -5.31 11.38 -7.39
N PRO A 89 -6.19 12.23 -7.91
CA PRO A 89 -6.42 13.55 -7.36
C PRO A 89 -7.16 13.41 -6.03
N VAL A 90 -6.53 13.88 -4.93
CA VAL A 90 -7.08 13.78 -3.58
C VAL A 90 -7.30 15.19 -3.02
N GLY A 91 -8.20 15.93 -3.62
CA GLY A 91 -8.63 17.25 -3.17
C GLY A 91 -7.47 18.15 -2.72
N ILE A 92 -7.56 18.67 -1.50
CA ILE A 92 -6.54 19.57 -0.92
C ILE A 92 -5.18 18.89 -0.68
N TYR A 93 -5.11 17.57 -0.71
CA TYR A 93 -3.86 16.79 -0.54
C TYR A 93 -3.09 16.59 -1.84
N GLY A 94 -3.59 17.16 -2.96
CA GLY A 94 -2.96 17.12 -4.28
C GLY A 94 -3.11 15.78 -5.00
N THR A 95 -2.43 15.64 -6.13
CA THR A 95 -2.39 14.35 -6.84
C THR A 95 -1.40 13.43 -6.15
N ARG A 96 -1.87 12.25 -5.76
CA ARG A 96 -1.09 11.26 -5.04
C ARG A 96 -0.89 10.01 -5.89
N LYS A 97 0.30 9.44 -5.78
CA LYS A 97 0.68 8.21 -6.45
C LYS A 97 0.40 7.03 -5.52
N PHE A 98 -0.53 6.15 -5.90
CA PHE A 98 -0.79 4.91 -5.18
C PHE A 98 -0.20 3.73 -5.94
N GLU A 99 0.66 2.95 -5.27
CA GLU A 99 1.38 1.82 -5.84
C GLU A 99 0.64 0.51 -5.56
N PHE A 100 0.52 -0.34 -6.58
CA PHE A 100 -0.02 -1.68 -6.46
C PHE A 100 0.91 -2.50 -5.56
N ALA A 101 0.43 -2.80 -4.37
CA ALA A 101 1.22 -3.38 -3.30
C ALA A 101 1.03 -4.89 -3.14
N GLY A 102 -0.04 -5.45 -3.69
CA GLY A 102 -0.35 -6.86 -3.63
C GLY A 102 -1.66 -7.21 -4.34
N ALA A 103 -1.74 -8.43 -4.83
CA ALA A 103 -2.95 -9.06 -5.36
C ALA A 103 -3.52 -10.00 -4.31
N ASP A 104 -4.82 -9.94 -4.06
CA ASP A 104 -5.54 -10.87 -3.19
C ASP A 104 -4.89 -11.12 -1.82
N THR A 105 -4.20 -10.11 -1.28
CA THR A 105 -3.44 -10.25 -0.03
C THR A 105 -4.33 -10.71 1.13
N TYR A 106 -5.58 -10.28 1.13
CA TYR A 106 -6.57 -10.58 2.17
C TYR A 106 -7.73 -11.43 1.66
N TYR A 107 -7.57 -12.07 0.49
CA TYR A 107 -8.60 -12.93 -0.10
C TYR A 107 -8.98 -14.07 0.85
N GLN A 108 -10.29 -14.24 1.06
CA GLN A 108 -10.85 -15.22 2.00
C GLN A 108 -10.35 -15.06 3.45
N CYS A 109 -9.91 -13.86 3.83
CA CYS A 109 -9.50 -13.52 5.19
C CYS A 109 -10.59 -12.71 5.91
N GLY A 110 -10.59 -12.78 7.24
CA GLY A 110 -11.53 -12.06 8.08
C GLY A 110 -12.64 -12.94 8.62
N ASP A 111 -13.49 -12.37 9.48
CA ASP A 111 -14.70 -13.00 10.00
C ASP A 111 -15.81 -13.14 8.95
N SER A 112 -15.67 -12.43 7.83
CA SER A 112 -16.42 -12.66 6.59
C SER A 112 -15.43 -12.67 5.43
N ALA A 113 -15.58 -13.62 4.51
CA ALA A 113 -14.68 -13.80 3.39
C ALA A 113 -14.56 -12.51 2.55
N MET A 114 -13.32 -12.04 2.39
CA MET A 114 -12.98 -10.94 1.49
C MET A 114 -12.94 -11.46 0.04
N GLY A 115 -13.57 -10.77 -0.90
CA GLY A 115 -13.50 -11.05 -2.33
C GLY A 115 -12.13 -10.74 -2.94
N HIS A 116 -12.03 -10.95 -4.23
CA HIS A 116 -10.83 -10.59 -4.99
C HIS A 116 -10.57 -9.08 -4.97
N HIS A 117 -9.29 -8.68 -4.83
CA HIS A 117 -8.93 -7.27 -4.73
C HIS A 117 -7.45 -6.99 -5.02
N GLY A 118 -7.19 -5.77 -5.50
CA GLY A 118 -5.84 -5.20 -5.51
C GLY A 118 -5.61 -4.33 -4.27
N VAL A 119 -4.43 -4.42 -3.67
CA VAL A 119 -4.00 -3.53 -2.58
C VAL A 119 -3.20 -2.38 -3.18
N PHE A 120 -3.59 -1.15 -2.84
CA PHE A 120 -2.87 0.06 -3.21
C PHE A 120 -2.37 0.77 -1.97
N VAL A 121 -1.12 1.24 -2.00
CA VAL A 121 -0.49 1.99 -0.91
C VAL A 121 0.06 3.30 -1.44
N ASP A 122 -0.16 4.38 -0.71
CA ASP A 122 0.43 5.67 -1.05
C ASP A 122 1.95 5.56 -1.16
N SER A 123 2.53 6.09 -2.21
CA SER A 123 3.98 6.01 -2.46
C SER A 123 4.79 6.85 -1.47
N ALA A 124 4.16 7.83 -0.82
CA ALA A 124 4.80 8.73 0.15
C ALA A 124 3.84 9.11 1.28
N PRO A 125 4.35 9.47 2.48
CA PRO A 125 3.54 10.01 3.55
C PRO A 125 2.84 11.30 3.15
N VAL A 126 1.61 11.50 3.63
CA VAL A 126 0.78 12.67 3.31
C VAL A 126 1.28 13.89 4.08
N ALA A 127 1.68 14.92 3.38
CA ALA A 127 1.88 16.23 4.00
C ALA A 127 0.51 16.87 4.26
N ILE A 128 0.20 17.17 5.52
CA ILE A 128 -1.09 17.79 5.89
C ILE A 128 -1.09 19.24 5.45
N PRO A 129 -1.99 19.66 4.55
CA PRO A 129 -2.01 21.03 4.04
C PRO A 129 -2.47 22.03 5.10
N ALA A 130 -2.16 23.31 4.90
CA ALA A 130 -2.53 24.38 5.84
C ALA A 130 -4.05 24.49 6.02
N SER A 131 -4.81 24.18 4.97
CA SER A 131 -6.28 24.21 4.94
C SER A 131 -6.96 23.03 5.67
N ASP A 132 -6.23 21.98 6.02
CA ASP A 132 -6.77 20.91 6.87
C ASP A 132 -6.90 21.42 8.31
N THR A 133 -8.06 21.24 8.89
CA THR A 133 -8.40 21.75 10.24
C THR A 133 -8.60 20.65 11.27
N HIS A 134 -8.19 19.40 10.95
CA HIS A 134 -8.31 18.29 11.89
C HIS A 134 -7.54 18.55 13.19
N GLU A 135 -8.12 18.19 14.33
CA GLU A 135 -7.57 18.47 15.66
C GLU A 135 -6.17 17.88 15.91
N CYS A 136 -5.88 16.72 15.27
CA CYS A 136 -4.58 16.07 15.36
C CYS A 136 -3.52 16.67 14.43
N LYS A 137 -3.85 17.69 13.63
CA LYS A 137 -2.86 18.39 12.82
C LYS A 137 -1.81 19.08 13.69
N ALA A 138 -0.55 18.91 13.31
CA ALA A 138 0.60 19.43 14.03
C ALA A 138 1.66 20.02 13.09
N ASN A 139 2.43 20.98 13.61
CA ASN A 139 3.68 21.48 13.00
C ASN A 139 3.64 21.64 11.46
N ASN A 140 2.69 22.42 10.95
CA ASN A 140 2.52 22.81 9.54
C ASN A 140 2.18 21.70 8.52
N SER A 141 2.64 20.47 8.68
CA SER A 141 2.41 19.42 7.66
C SER A 141 2.38 17.99 8.21
N TYR A 142 2.22 17.86 9.51
CA TYR A 142 2.22 16.58 10.23
C TYR A 142 0.87 16.31 10.88
N LEU A 143 0.65 15.07 11.28
CA LEU A 143 -0.55 14.62 11.99
C LEU A 143 -0.12 13.80 13.20
N MET A 144 -0.58 14.16 14.38
CA MET A 144 -0.47 13.29 15.57
C MET A 144 -1.35 12.06 15.38
N TRP A 145 -0.97 10.93 15.97
CA TRP A 145 -1.82 9.74 15.99
C TRP A 145 -3.07 9.96 16.85
N ASN A 146 -2.89 10.65 17.98
CA ASN A 146 -3.95 11.20 18.82
C ASN A 146 -3.57 12.62 19.29
N ALA A 147 -4.55 13.45 19.56
CA ALA A 147 -4.33 14.78 20.14
C ALA A 147 -3.72 14.71 21.54
N THR A 148 -3.89 13.59 22.22
CA THR A 148 -3.31 13.30 23.56
C THR A 148 -2.39 12.10 23.52
N ALA A 149 -1.45 12.01 24.46
CA ALA A 149 -0.49 10.92 24.56
C ALA A 149 -1.13 9.64 25.12
N THR A 150 -2.06 9.05 24.36
CA THR A 150 -2.71 7.79 24.69
C THR A 150 -2.82 6.87 23.48
N ASN A 151 -2.63 5.58 23.70
CA ASN A 151 -2.85 4.53 22.72
C ASN A 151 -3.87 3.51 23.24
N GLN A 152 -4.84 3.96 24.01
CA GLN A 152 -5.91 3.15 24.59
C GLN A 152 -7.19 3.28 23.77
N GLY A 153 -8.00 2.22 23.78
CA GLY A 153 -9.40 2.28 23.35
C GLY A 153 -10.30 2.94 24.40
N THR A 154 -11.59 2.86 24.19
CA THR A 154 -12.63 3.32 25.11
C THR A 154 -13.50 2.15 25.56
N ALA A 155 -14.46 2.40 26.46
CA ALA A 155 -15.45 1.40 26.87
C ALA A 155 -16.34 0.94 25.71
N ASP A 156 -16.69 1.88 24.81
CA ASP A 156 -17.57 1.62 23.66
C ASP A 156 -16.79 1.01 22.48
N GLU A 157 -15.57 1.42 22.28
CA GLU A 157 -14.67 0.88 21.24
C GLU A 157 -13.28 0.60 21.81
N ASN A 158 -13.03 -0.64 22.12
CA ASN A 158 -11.82 -1.07 22.82
C ASN A 158 -10.56 -1.16 21.94
N SER A 159 -10.68 -1.02 20.63
CA SER A 159 -9.52 -0.99 19.72
C SER A 159 -8.94 0.43 19.62
N PRO A 160 -7.68 0.64 20.03
CA PRO A 160 -7.04 1.96 20.02
C PRO A 160 -7.04 2.64 18.67
N TYR A 161 -6.76 1.89 17.61
CA TYR A 161 -6.74 2.45 16.27
C TYR A 161 -8.10 3.00 15.83
N MET A 162 -9.17 2.28 16.15
CA MET A 162 -10.54 2.65 15.74
C MET A 162 -11.02 3.97 16.37
N VAL A 163 -10.47 4.33 17.53
CA VAL A 163 -10.78 5.60 18.23
C VAL A 163 -9.67 6.63 18.09
N SER A 164 -8.65 6.37 17.27
CA SER A 164 -7.54 7.30 17.10
C SER A 164 -7.92 8.49 16.24
N GLY A 165 -7.31 9.64 16.52
CA GLY A 165 -7.41 10.79 15.64
C GLY A 165 -6.81 10.55 14.26
N LEU A 166 -5.84 9.64 14.11
CA LEU A 166 -5.34 9.19 12.81
C LEU A 166 -6.45 8.53 11.99
N HIS A 167 -7.19 7.57 12.57
CA HIS A 167 -8.28 6.89 11.88
C HIS A 167 -9.46 7.83 11.60
N ASP A 168 -9.77 8.73 12.53
CA ASP A 168 -10.79 9.76 12.30
C ASP A 168 -10.43 10.65 11.11
N TRP A 169 -9.18 11.12 11.01
CA TRP A 169 -8.69 11.87 9.87
C TRP A 169 -8.76 11.08 8.57
N GLU A 170 -8.41 9.80 8.59
CA GLU A 170 -8.47 8.93 7.42
C GLU A 170 -9.89 8.85 6.84
N ILE A 171 -10.88 8.68 7.71
CA ILE A 171 -12.28 8.47 7.30
C ILE A 171 -13.01 9.79 7.01
N ASN A 172 -12.78 10.84 7.81
CA ASN A 172 -13.57 12.06 7.77
C ASN A 172 -12.92 13.20 6.97
N ASN A 173 -11.59 13.17 6.79
CA ASN A 173 -10.87 14.21 6.04
C ASN A 173 -10.26 13.68 4.74
N PHE A 174 -9.53 12.55 4.80
CA PHE A 174 -8.75 12.08 3.66
C PHE A 174 -9.60 11.29 2.66
N LEU A 175 -10.40 10.32 3.12
CA LEU A 175 -11.27 9.53 2.22
C LEU A 175 -12.26 10.39 1.41
N PRO A 176 -12.96 11.39 2.00
CA PRO A 176 -13.89 12.22 1.24
C PRO A 176 -13.23 13.06 0.13
N ALA A 177 -11.91 13.26 0.20
CA ALA A 177 -11.14 13.99 -0.80
C ALA A 177 -10.83 13.18 -2.08
N PHE A 178 -11.05 11.86 -2.06
CA PHE A 178 -10.87 11.01 -3.23
C PHE A 178 -12.01 11.18 -4.25
N PRO A 179 -11.76 10.91 -5.55
CA PRO A 179 -12.84 10.85 -6.54
C PRO A 179 -13.96 9.91 -6.11
N SER A 180 -15.20 10.33 -6.21
CA SER A 180 -16.37 9.53 -5.80
C SER A 180 -16.47 8.20 -6.54
N GLU A 181 -16.08 8.18 -7.82
CA GLU A 181 -16.00 6.95 -8.61
C GLU A 181 -15.05 5.94 -7.96
N LEU A 182 -13.82 6.36 -7.60
CA LEU A 182 -12.85 5.48 -6.95
C LEU A 182 -13.37 5.00 -5.59
N GLN A 183 -13.95 5.89 -4.79
CA GLN A 183 -14.58 5.52 -3.52
C GLN A 183 -15.66 4.46 -3.69
N GLY A 184 -16.41 4.48 -4.82
CA GLY A 184 -17.42 3.48 -5.15
C GLY A 184 -16.87 2.07 -5.31
N TYR A 185 -15.62 1.93 -5.76
CA TYR A 185 -14.94 0.66 -5.99
C TYR A 185 -14.01 0.23 -4.84
N MET A 186 -13.74 1.12 -3.88
CA MET A 186 -12.98 0.76 -2.68
C MET A 186 -13.79 -0.18 -1.79
N LEU A 187 -13.14 -1.23 -1.31
CA LEU A 187 -13.71 -2.21 -0.39
C LEU A 187 -13.47 -1.81 1.07
N ASN A 188 -14.45 -2.09 1.92
CA ASN A 188 -14.24 -2.03 3.37
C ASN A 188 -13.35 -3.18 3.81
N ARG A 189 -12.28 -2.85 4.54
CA ARG A 189 -11.37 -3.85 5.07
C ARG A 189 -11.69 -4.18 6.52
N LYS A 190 -11.78 -5.46 6.82
CA LYS A 190 -11.73 -5.97 8.19
C LYS A 190 -10.33 -6.44 8.54
N ALA A 191 -9.90 -6.16 9.75
CA ALA A 191 -8.62 -6.60 10.30
C ALA A 191 -8.80 -7.07 11.74
N LEU A 192 -7.94 -7.99 12.15
CA LEU A 192 -7.86 -8.40 13.55
C LEU A 192 -6.98 -7.37 14.28
N LEU A 193 -7.63 -6.49 15.03
CA LEU A 193 -6.96 -5.42 15.77
C LEU A 193 -6.87 -5.75 17.25
N GLU A 194 -5.77 -5.32 17.85
CA GLU A 194 -5.61 -5.44 19.29
C GLU A 194 -6.62 -4.58 20.05
N THR A 195 -7.04 -5.07 21.20
CA THR A 195 -7.92 -4.35 22.12
C THR A 195 -7.13 -3.94 23.35
N ARG A 196 -7.22 -2.66 23.73
CA ARG A 196 -6.52 -2.04 24.85
C ARG A 196 -7.44 -1.11 25.59
N TYR A 197 -8.26 -1.65 26.46
CA TYR A 197 -9.08 -0.84 27.35
C TYR A 197 -9.12 -1.45 28.74
N SER A 198 -8.95 -0.62 29.75
CA SER A 198 -9.15 -0.97 31.13
C SER A 198 -9.79 0.21 31.88
N ALA A 199 -10.90 -0.03 32.53
CA ALA A 199 -11.58 0.98 33.34
C ALA A 199 -10.74 1.44 34.55
N SER A 200 -9.76 0.64 34.99
CA SER A 200 -8.91 0.90 36.15
C SER A 200 -7.55 1.51 35.81
N GLY A 201 -7.22 1.68 34.53
CA GLY A 201 -5.92 2.25 34.15
C GLY A 201 -5.45 1.86 32.74
N ASN A 202 -4.27 2.32 32.39
CA ASN A 202 -3.66 2.13 31.10
C ASN A 202 -2.98 0.76 30.97
N LEU A 203 -3.15 0.10 29.83
CA LEU A 203 -2.46 -1.14 29.48
C LEU A 203 -1.22 -0.83 28.64
N ASN A 204 -0.07 -1.42 28.96
CA ASN A 204 1.13 -1.34 28.15
C ASN A 204 1.08 -2.25 26.92
N ALA A 205 0.39 -3.39 27.03
CA ALA A 205 0.24 -4.36 25.95
C ALA A 205 -1.18 -4.88 25.90
N SER A 206 -1.61 -5.29 24.72
CA SER A 206 -2.90 -5.94 24.53
C SER A 206 -2.89 -7.38 25.03
N THR A 207 -4.04 -7.84 25.49
CA THR A 207 -4.26 -9.23 25.92
C THR A 207 -5.28 -9.94 25.04
N SER A 208 -5.93 -9.22 24.14
CA SER A 208 -6.96 -9.75 23.24
C SER A 208 -7.03 -8.99 21.93
N TRP A 209 -7.65 -9.59 20.94
CA TRP A 209 -7.86 -9.07 19.60
C TRP A 209 -9.30 -9.24 19.18
N ALA A 210 -9.78 -8.33 18.31
CA ALA A 210 -11.13 -8.40 17.75
C ALA A 210 -11.11 -8.01 16.28
N TRP A 211 -12.00 -8.62 15.49
CA TRP A 211 -12.24 -8.22 14.12
C TRP A 211 -12.95 -6.86 14.09
N LYS A 212 -12.31 -5.88 13.44
CA LYS A 212 -12.84 -4.52 13.28
C LYS A 212 -12.90 -4.15 11.80
N SER A 213 -13.93 -3.41 11.41
CA SER A 213 -14.03 -2.83 10.08
C SER A 213 -13.32 -1.46 10.08
N MET A 214 -12.17 -1.39 9.42
CA MET A 214 -11.38 -0.17 9.35
C MET A 214 -11.88 0.81 8.28
N GLY A 215 -12.93 0.44 7.52
CA GLY A 215 -13.39 1.26 6.41
C GLY A 215 -12.60 1.03 5.12
N LYS A 216 -12.71 1.99 4.21
CA LYS A 216 -12.15 1.92 2.84
C LYS A 216 -10.70 2.35 2.74
N ILE A 217 -10.20 3.10 3.72
CA ILE A 217 -8.82 3.59 3.78
C ILE A 217 -8.27 3.38 5.18
N TRP A 218 -6.99 3.05 5.30
CA TRP A 218 -6.40 2.67 6.57
C TRP A 218 -4.87 2.80 6.55
N SER A 219 -4.25 3.07 7.70
CA SER A 219 -2.81 3.00 7.92
C SER A 219 -2.32 1.56 8.01
N LEU A 220 -1.07 1.32 7.60
CA LEU A 220 -0.45 -0.01 7.57
C LEU A 220 -0.06 -0.49 8.97
N SER A 221 0.08 -1.82 9.13
CA SER A 221 0.66 -2.45 10.32
C SER A 221 2.16 -2.72 10.14
N GLU A 222 2.85 -3.05 11.25
CA GLU A 222 4.24 -3.52 11.19
C GLU A 222 4.39 -4.78 10.35
N ILE A 223 3.45 -5.72 10.45
CA ILE A 223 3.49 -6.97 9.69
C ILE A 223 3.37 -6.70 8.19
N GLU A 224 2.51 -5.78 7.78
CA GLU A 224 2.36 -5.41 6.36
C GLU A 224 3.63 -4.76 5.80
N VAL A 225 4.39 -4.07 6.62
CA VAL A 225 5.61 -3.38 6.21
C VAL A 225 6.86 -4.25 6.38
N TYR A 226 7.03 -4.91 7.52
CA TYR A 226 8.26 -5.62 7.89
C TYR A 226 8.14 -7.15 7.87
N GLY A 227 6.92 -7.69 7.73
CA GLY A 227 6.67 -9.12 7.81
C GLY A 227 6.62 -9.68 9.24
N CYS A 228 6.84 -8.84 10.25
CA CYS A 228 6.83 -9.22 11.65
C CYS A 228 6.43 -8.05 12.54
N VAL A 229 6.10 -8.36 13.80
CA VAL A 229 5.94 -7.37 14.87
C VAL A 229 7.33 -6.98 15.38
N VAL A 230 7.58 -5.69 15.55
CA VAL A 230 8.85 -5.14 16.06
C VAL A 230 8.65 -4.44 17.40
N TRP A 231 7.77 -3.45 17.47
CA TRP A 231 7.45 -2.68 18.67
C TRP A 231 6.02 -2.85 19.15
N GLY A 232 5.14 -3.39 18.31
CA GLY A 232 3.76 -3.69 18.68
C GLY A 232 3.64 -4.79 19.72
N THR A 233 2.43 -5.10 20.12
CA THR A 233 2.14 -6.27 20.98
C THR A 233 2.28 -7.54 20.17
N PRO A 234 3.17 -8.48 20.52
CA PRO A 234 3.17 -9.81 19.95
C PRO A 234 1.84 -10.51 20.23
N GLY A 235 1.25 -11.11 19.20
CA GLY A 235 -0.02 -11.76 19.38
C GLY A 235 -0.54 -12.46 18.14
N TYR A 236 -1.78 -12.89 18.23
CA TYR A 236 -2.45 -13.65 17.21
C TYR A 236 -3.00 -12.71 16.11
N SER A 237 -2.61 -12.97 14.87
CA SER A 237 -2.95 -12.09 13.74
C SER A 237 -3.33 -12.92 12.51
N VAL A 238 -4.57 -13.39 12.46
CA VAL A 238 -5.11 -14.11 11.30
C VAL A 238 -5.43 -13.13 10.18
N GLY A 239 -4.94 -13.42 8.98
CA GLY A 239 -5.14 -12.57 7.80
C GLY A 239 -4.26 -11.30 7.77
N GLU A 240 -3.54 -11.02 8.86
CA GLU A 240 -2.62 -9.90 9.00
C GLU A 240 -1.14 -10.31 8.89
N SER A 241 -0.85 -11.59 8.95
CA SER A 241 0.51 -12.15 9.03
C SER A 241 1.24 -12.18 7.69
N ARG A 242 0.98 -11.19 6.83
CA ARG A 242 1.62 -11.10 5.51
C ARG A 242 2.23 -9.73 5.31
N GLN A 243 3.53 -9.74 5.02
CA GLN A 243 4.17 -8.58 4.45
C GLN A 243 3.60 -8.30 3.06
N LEU A 244 3.28 -7.05 2.78
CA LEU A 244 2.86 -6.68 1.43
C LEU A 244 4.01 -6.91 0.45
N PRO A 245 3.78 -7.55 -0.70
CA PRO A 245 4.80 -7.79 -1.72
C PRO A 245 5.60 -6.55 -2.09
N LEU A 246 4.98 -5.36 -2.10
CA LEU A 246 5.64 -4.09 -2.36
C LEU A 246 6.84 -3.85 -1.42
N PHE A 247 6.69 -4.12 -0.14
CA PHE A 247 7.74 -3.92 0.85
C PHE A 247 8.69 -5.11 0.93
N ALA A 248 8.20 -6.33 0.72
CA ALA A 248 9.02 -7.54 0.68
C ALA A 248 10.03 -7.49 -0.49
N LEU A 249 9.59 -7.06 -1.66
CA LEU A 249 10.42 -6.95 -2.86
C LEU A 249 11.35 -5.72 -2.82
N ASN A 250 10.94 -4.66 -2.15
CA ASN A 250 11.74 -3.44 -2.02
C ASN A 250 11.61 -2.79 -0.64
N PRO A 251 12.44 -3.20 0.32
CA PRO A 251 12.47 -2.59 1.65
C PRO A 251 12.73 -1.07 1.65
N ARG A 252 13.35 -0.53 0.60
CA ARG A 252 13.57 0.92 0.45
C ARG A 252 12.28 1.72 0.27
N ARG A 253 11.15 1.07 -0.02
CA ARG A 253 9.84 1.73 -0.04
C ARG A 253 9.46 2.32 1.32
N ASN A 254 10.07 1.86 2.39
CA ASN A 254 9.92 2.48 3.71
C ASN A 254 10.47 3.90 3.73
N LEU A 255 11.54 4.18 3.00
CA LEU A 255 12.18 5.50 2.90
C LEU A 255 11.34 6.52 2.12
N ASN A 256 10.47 6.06 1.21
CA ASN A 256 9.53 6.86 0.39
C ASN A 256 10.12 8.13 -0.27
N GLY A 257 11.39 8.17 -0.53
CA GLY A 257 12.11 9.27 -1.18
C GLY A 257 12.24 10.56 -0.39
N SER A 258 11.39 10.82 0.61
CA SER A 258 11.39 12.06 1.39
C SER A 258 12.01 11.92 2.78
N ARG A 259 12.34 10.72 3.21
CA ARG A 259 12.79 10.38 4.57
C ARG A 259 11.87 10.91 5.68
N SER A 260 10.59 11.03 5.37
CA SER A 260 9.59 11.46 6.35
C SER A 260 9.18 10.28 7.23
N TYR A 261 9.02 10.55 8.51
CA TYR A 261 8.43 9.60 9.46
C TYR A 261 6.95 9.41 9.13
N TRP A 262 6.45 8.18 9.26
CA TRP A 262 5.04 7.91 9.00
C TRP A 262 4.44 6.88 9.96
N TRP A 263 3.18 7.14 10.36
CA TRP A 263 2.46 6.33 11.33
C TRP A 263 2.09 4.95 10.79
N LEU A 264 2.17 3.99 11.70
CA LEU A 264 1.50 2.71 11.57
C LEU A 264 0.25 2.70 12.46
N ARG A 265 -0.69 1.78 12.19
CA ARG A 265 -1.91 1.67 13.01
C ARG A 265 -1.70 0.96 14.35
N VAL A 266 -0.52 0.41 14.61
CA VAL A 266 -0.24 -0.50 15.72
C VAL A 266 0.25 0.28 16.94
N PRO A 267 -0.43 0.19 18.09
CA PRO A 267 0.10 0.68 19.36
C PRO A 267 1.36 -0.06 19.80
N SER A 268 2.29 0.63 20.45
CA SER A 268 3.50 0.00 20.98
C SER A 268 3.19 -0.94 22.15
N GLY A 269 3.76 -2.14 22.14
CA GLY A 269 3.64 -3.12 23.23
C GLY A 269 4.41 -2.76 24.49
N ALA A 270 5.25 -1.72 24.45
CA ALA A 270 6.10 -1.31 25.57
C ALA A 270 5.57 -0.11 26.36
N SER A 271 4.49 0.55 25.90
CA SER A 271 4.01 1.78 26.52
C SER A 271 2.51 1.98 26.30
N ALA A 272 1.84 2.54 27.30
CA ALA A 272 0.42 2.91 27.24
C ALA A 272 0.13 4.20 26.44
N SER A 273 1.16 4.86 25.92
CA SER A 273 1.05 6.14 25.21
C SER A 273 1.80 6.20 23.89
N TYR A 274 2.56 5.14 23.52
CA TYR A 274 3.36 5.13 22.30
C TYR A 274 2.67 4.33 21.19
N VAL A 275 2.96 4.73 19.96
CA VAL A 275 2.46 4.11 18.74
C VAL A 275 3.62 3.83 17.80
N CYS A 276 3.54 2.74 17.05
CA CYS A 276 4.55 2.35 16.07
C CYS A 276 4.57 3.30 14.87
N TYR A 277 5.74 3.57 14.35
CA TYR A 277 5.96 4.34 13.13
C TYR A 277 7.16 3.82 12.35
N VAL A 278 7.29 4.25 11.10
CA VAL A 278 8.49 4.06 10.29
C VAL A 278 9.29 5.37 10.33
N ASP A 279 10.57 5.29 10.66
CA ASP A 279 11.44 6.47 10.75
C ASP A 279 11.94 6.95 9.38
N GLY A 280 12.69 8.05 9.36
CA GLY A 280 13.25 8.63 8.14
C GLY A 280 14.34 7.77 7.47
N ASN A 281 14.80 6.69 8.10
CA ASN A 281 15.73 5.72 7.55
C ASN A 281 15.03 4.43 7.12
N GLY A 282 13.71 4.32 7.30
CA GLY A 282 12.90 3.15 7.00
C GLY A 282 12.88 2.10 8.11
N ALA A 283 13.44 2.40 9.28
CA ALA A 283 13.44 1.49 10.42
C ALA A 283 12.14 1.63 11.24
N ALA A 284 11.77 0.53 11.90
CA ALA A 284 10.65 0.53 12.83
C ALA A 284 11.02 1.29 14.10
N GLY A 285 10.12 2.13 14.59
CA GLY A 285 10.23 2.85 15.84
C GLY A 285 8.89 3.00 16.54
N SER A 286 8.90 3.53 17.75
CA SER A 286 7.70 3.91 18.48
C SER A 286 7.88 5.26 19.17
N ASN A 287 6.82 6.06 19.24
CA ASN A 287 6.83 7.36 19.90
C ASN A 287 5.45 7.68 20.46
N SER A 288 5.38 8.74 21.28
CA SER A 288 4.12 9.25 21.81
C SER A 288 3.04 9.40 20.72
N ALA A 289 1.83 8.97 21.00
CA ALA A 289 0.68 9.16 20.11
C ALA A 289 0.44 10.64 19.75
N ALA A 290 0.82 11.56 20.64
CA ALA A 290 0.77 13.02 20.42
C ALA A 290 2.05 13.61 19.81
N TYR A 291 2.93 12.79 19.23
CA TYR A 291 4.15 13.27 18.61
C TYR A 291 3.86 13.94 17.26
N GLY A 292 4.12 15.24 17.18
CA GLY A 292 3.68 16.10 16.07
C GLY A 292 4.67 16.22 14.91
N TRP A 293 5.51 15.21 14.64
CA TRP A 293 6.50 15.22 13.55
C TRP A 293 6.42 13.98 12.66
N VAL A 294 5.27 13.33 12.64
CA VAL A 294 4.99 12.12 11.83
C VAL A 294 3.84 12.41 10.88
N ARG A 295 3.79 11.74 9.76
CA ARG A 295 2.76 11.89 8.72
C ARG A 295 1.94 10.61 8.58
N PRO A 296 0.68 10.68 8.16
CA PRO A 296 -0.06 9.49 7.78
C PRO A 296 0.45 8.93 6.45
N ARG A 297 0.35 7.60 6.27
CA ARG A 297 0.57 6.90 5.00
C ARG A 297 -0.42 5.77 4.91
N CYS A 298 -1.35 5.87 3.97
CA CYS A 298 -2.52 5.01 3.92
C CYS A 298 -2.49 4.05 2.74
N GLY A 299 -3.30 3.00 2.84
CA GLY A 299 -3.64 2.11 1.76
C GLY A 299 -5.14 1.92 1.63
N PHE A 300 -5.57 1.33 0.51
CA PHE A 300 -6.94 0.93 0.24
C PHE A 300 -7.00 -0.34 -0.59
N LEU A 301 -8.15 -0.99 -0.59
CA LEU A 301 -8.47 -2.13 -1.45
C LEU A 301 -9.38 -1.68 -2.58
N LEU A 302 -9.11 -2.18 -3.77
CA LEU A 302 -9.92 -2.02 -4.95
C LEU A 302 -10.37 -3.39 -5.44
N GLY A 303 -11.68 -3.62 -5.54
CA GLY A 303 -12.24 -4.89 -5.98
C GLY A 303 -13.64 -4.77 -6.54
#